data_5d309c6f58320ffb154d6e3801f620c0
#
_entry.id   5d309c6f58320ffb154d6e3801f620c0
#
_cell.length_a   1.000
_cell.length_b   1.000
_cell.length_c   1.000
_cell.angle_alpha   90.00
_cell.angle_beta   90.00
_cell.angle_gamma   90.00
#
_symmetry.space_group_name_H-M   'P 1'
#
loop_
_entity.id
_entity.type
_entity.pdbx_description
1 polymer ?
#
loop_
_entity_poly.entity_id
_entity_poly.type
_entity_poly.pdbx_seq_one_letter_code
_entity_poly.pdbx_strand_id
1 'polypeptide(L)'
;MKGGIGQLMKQAQQMQADMQKAQEEMASMTVSGESGAGMVRITMTCQHQVQRIEIDDSLVGDDKEMLEDLVAAAFNDAIRKVEQTVKEKFSGMTAGLGLPPGMKFPF
;
A
#
# COMPACT_ATOMS: atom_id res chain seq x y z
N MET A 1 7.07 25.70 -33.39
CA MET A 1 7.54 25.21 -32.11
C MET A 1 7.82 23.70 -32.13
N LYS A 2 8.87 23.36 -32.78
CA LYS A 2 9.22 21.93 -32.95
C LYS A 2 9.73 21.31 -31.66
N GLY A 3 10.25 22.09 -30.71
CA GLY A 3 10.82 21.57 -29.47
C GLY A 3 9.79 21.26 -28.36
N GLY A 4 8.61 21.91 -28.41
CA GLY A 4 7.61 21.76 -27.36
C GLY A 4 6.91 20.42 -27.33
N ILE A 5 6.58 19.90 -28.52
CA ILE A 5 5.91 18.59 -28.62
C ILE A 5 6.84 17.47 -28.22
N GLY A 6 8.10 17.53 -28.67
CA GLY A 6 9.09 16.52 -28.31
C GLY A 6 9.36 16.46 -26.82
N GLN A 7 9.42 17.63 -26.16
CA GLN A 7 9.58 17.68 -24.71
C GLN A 7 8.37 17.14 -23.97
N LEU A 8 7.17 17.49 -24.43
CA LEU A 8 5.93 16.97 -23.84
C LEU A 8 5.86 15.45 -23.95
N MET A 9 6.25 14.92 -25.12
CA MET A 9 6.27 13.47 -25.31
C MET A 9 7.28 12.78 -24.40
N LYS A 10 8.47 13.37 -24.23
CA LYS A 10 9.47 12.85 -23.31
C LYS A 10 8.98 12.87 -21.88
N GLN A 11 8.34 13.95 -21.47
CA GLN A 11 7.78 14.06 -20.11
C GLN A 11 6.68 13.03 -19.88
N ALA A 12 5.81 12.82 -20.87
CA ALA A 12 4.75 11.83 -20.79
C ALA A 12 5.33 10.41 -20.68
N GLN A 13 6.35 10.11 -21.47
CA GLN A 13 7.03 8.82 -21.40
C GLN A 13 7.74 8.63 -20.06
N GLN A 14 8.35 9.67 -19.53
CA GLN A 14 9.00 9.62 -18.23
C GLN A 14 8.00 9.40 -17.11
N MET A 15 6.86 10.11 -17.15
CA MET A 15 5.79 9.90 -16.18
C MET A 15 5.26 8.48 -16.22
N GLN A 16 5.06 7.94 -17.42
CA GLN A 16 4.58 6.58 -17.58
C GLN A 16 5.58 5.57 -17.01
N ALA A 17 6.87 5.77 -17.27
CA ALA A 17 7.92 4.91 -16.72
C ALA A 17 7.98 5.02 -15.20
N ASP A 18 7.85 6.23 -14.66
CA ASP A 18 7.86 6.44 -13.21
C ASP A 18 6.66 5.81 -12.53
N MET A 19 5.49 5.90 -13.15
CA MET A 19 4.28 5.25 -12.66
C MET A 19 4.40 3.73 -12.66
N GLN A 20 4.94 3.18 -13.73
CA GLN A 20 5.16 1.74 -13.84
C GLN A 20 6.15 1.27 -12.77
N LYS A 21 7.23 2.00 -12.59
CA LYS A 21 8.22 1.71 -11.57
C LYS A 21 7.62 1.79 -10.16
N ALA A 22 6.77 2.79 -9.92
CA ALA A 22 6.07 2.93 -8.64
C ALA A 22 5.16 1.75 -8.37
N GLN A 23 4.45 1.26 -9.40
CA GLN A 23 3.59 0.08 -9.26
C GLN A 23 4.41 -1.18 -8.98
N GLU A 24 5.54 -1.35 -9.64
CA GLU A 24 6.44 -2.47 -9.38
C GLU A 24 6.99 -2.43 -7.95
N GLU A 25 7.35 -1.25 -7.47
CA GLU A 25 7.81 -1.07 -6.10
C GLU A 25 6.71 -1.40 -5.10
N MET A 26 5.47 -1.00 -5.37
CA MET A 26 4.33 -1.32 -4.51
C MET A 26 4.07 -2.83 -4.42
N ALA A 27 4.35 -3.57 -5.49
CA ALA A 27 4.20 -5.03 -5.49
C ALA A 27 5.18 -5.69 -4.52
N SER A 28 6.33 -5.06 -4.27
CA SER A 28 7.35 -5.57 -3.34
C SER A 28 7.34 -4.91 -1.97
N MET A 29 6.67 -3.77 -1.83
CA MET A 29 6.53 -3.09 -0.54
C MET A 29 5.51 -3.81 0.31
N THR A 30 5.84 -4.08 1.57
CA THR A 30 4.97 -4.80 2.48
C THR A 30 4.67 -3.97 3.72
N VAL A 31 3.50 -4.24 4.30
CA VAL A 31 3.11 -3.71 5.60
C VAL A 31 2.75 -4.89 6.51
N SER A 32 2.77 -4.66 7.81
CA SER A 32 2.36 -5.65 8.79
C SER A 32 1.14 -5.12 9.54
N GLY A 33 0.00 -5.79 9.37
CA GLY A 33 -1.20 -5.51 10.15
C GLY A 33 -1.24 -6.40 11.37
N GLU A 34 -1.65 -5.87 12.51
CA GLU A 34 -1.63 -6.60 13.77
C GLU A 34 -2.92 -6.39 14.54
N SER A 35 -3.23 -7.38 15.38
CA SER A 35 -4.31 -7.29 16.36
C SER A 35 -3.94 -8.13 17.58
N GLY A 36 -4.67 -7.92 18.69
CA GLY A 36 -4.42 -8.66 19.92
C GLY A 36 -3.00 -8.50 20.44
N ALA A 37 -2.47 -7.28 20.43
CA ALA A 37 -1.11 -6.97 20.86
C ALA A 37 -0.04 -7.78 20.11
N GLY A 38 -0.27 -8.01 18.81
CA GLY A 38 0.66 -8.74 17.96
C GLY A 38 0.43 -10.25 17.93
N MET A 39 -0.62 -10.74 18.56
CA MET A 39 -0.92 -12.19 18.55
C MET A 39 -1.40 -12.67 17.17
N VAL A 40 -1.99 -11.78 16.38
CA VAL A 40 -2.28 -12.03 14.96
C VAL A 40 -1.55 -10.96 14.16
N ARG A 41 -0.79 -11.42 13.18
CA ARG A 41 -0.01 -10.54 12.32
C ARG A 41 -0.16 -10.97 10.87
N ILE A 42 -0.46 -10.00 10.00
CA ILE A 42 -0.65 -10.25 8.57
C ILE A 42 0.33 -9.39 7.80
N THR A 43 1.15 -10.04 6.96
CA THR A 43 2.05 -9.35 6.05
C THR A 43 1.36 -9.23 4.69
N MET A 44 1.22 -8.00 4.21
CA MET A 44 0.48 -7.68 2.99
C MET A 44 1.31 -6.77 2.09
N THR A 45 1.27 -7.01 0.79
CA THR A 45 1.89 -6.07 -0.16
C THR A 45 1.01 -4.83 -0.32
N CYS A 46 1.60 -3.76 -0.86
CA CYS A 46 0.82 -2.55 -1.14
C CYS A 46 -0.15 -2.72 -2.32
N GLN A 47 -0.17 -3.89 -2.95
CA GLN A 47 -1.20 -4.28 -3.91
C GLN A 47 -2.27 -5.18 -3.29
N HIS A 48 -2.36 -5.21 -1.97
CA HIS A 48 -3.35 -5.97 -1.20
C HIS A 48 -3.22 -7.48 -1.35
N GLN A 49 -2.01 -7.98 -1.58
CA GLN A 49 -1.75 -9.42 -1.58
C GLN A 49 -1.21 -9.84 -0.23
N VAL A 50 -1.85 -10.82 0.38
CA VAL A 50 -1.39 -11.39 1.65
C VAL A 50 -0.26 -12.36 1.36
N GLN A 51 0.90 -12.12 1.98
CA GLN A 51 2.05 -13.00 1.85
C GLN A 51 2.15 -14.00 3.00
N ARG A 52 1.72 -13.59 4.20
CA ARG A 52 1.88 -14.40 5.38
C ARG A 52 0.85 -14.01 6.44
N ILE A 53 0.37 -15.02 7.16
CA ILE A 53 -0.45 -14.84 8.36
C ILE A 53 0.24 -15.57 9.48
N GLU A 54 0.50 -14.87 10.58
CA GLU A 54 1.08 -15.44 11.79
C GLU A 54 0.05 -15.37 12.91
N ILE A 55 -0.22 -16.49 13.53
CA ILE A 55 -1.21 -16.60 14.61
C ILE A 55 -0.51 -17.22 15.80
N ASP A 56 -0.62 -16.59 16.96
CA ASP A 56 -0.05 -17.12 18.19
C ASP A 56 -0.73 -18.44 18.54
N ASP A 57 0.06 -19.42 18.97
CA ASP A 57 -0.45 -20.76 19.29
C ASP A 57 -1.52 -20.73 20.37
N SER A 58 -1.46 -19.77 21.30
CA SER A 58 -2.43 -19.65 22.38
C SER A 58 -3.84 -19.35 21.89
N LEU A 59 -3.99 -18.84 20.65
CA LEU A 59 -5.31 -18.54 20.08
C LEU A 59 -5.95 -19.72 19.38
N VAL A 60 -5.16 -20.77 19.14
CA VAL A 60 -5.65 -21.93 18.38
C VAL A 60 -6.29 -22.93 19.32
N GLY A 61 -7.57 -23.22 19.09
CA GLY A 61 -8.28 -24.29 19.76
C GLY A 61 -9.24 -23.89 20.86
N ASP A 62 -9.15 -22.67 21.43
CA ASP A 62 -9.98 -22.30 22.57
C ASP A 62 -11.24 -21.53 22.20
N ASP A 63 -11.10 -20.48 21.38
CA ASP A 63 -12.22 -19.62 21.02
C ASP A 63 -12.11 -19.26 19.54
N LYS A 64 -12.84 -20.00 18.73
CA LYS A 64 -12.82 -19.81 17.29
C LYS A 64 -13.35 -18.43 16.89
N GLU A 65 -14.39 -17.96 17.57
CA GLU A 65 -15.00 -16.66 17.27
C GLU A 65 -14.04 -15.52 17.57
N MET A 66 -13.34 -15.59 18.69
CA MET A 66 -12.32 -14.59 19.04
C MET A 66 -11.20 -14.59 18.01
N LEU A 67 -10.76 -15.76 17.56
CA LEU A 67 -9.73 -15.86 16.53
C LEU A 67 -10.19 -15.22 15.22
N GLU A 68 -11.42 -15.50 14.80
CA GLU A 68 -11.99 -14.91 13.60
C GLU A 68 -12.02 -13.37 13.69
N ASP A 69 -12.41 -12.83 14.82
CA ASP A 69 -12.46 -11.37 15.04
C ASP A 69 -11.07 -10.75 15.02
N LEU A 70 -10.09 -11.40 15.63
CA LEU A 70 -8.72 -10.93 15.64
C LEU A 70 -8.09 -10.95 14.25
N VAL A 71 -8.38 -11.99 13.46
CA VAL A 71 -7.89 -12.06 12.08
C VAL A 71 -8.50 -10.93 11.25
N ALA A 72 -9.81 -10.70 11.37
CA ALA A 72 -10.47 -9.60 10.68
C ALA A 72 -9.87 -8.24 11.06
N ALA A 73 -9.61 -8.03 12.34
CA ALA A 73 -9.00 -6.80 12.82
C ALA A 73 -7.59 -6.61 12.27
N ALA A 74 -6.79 -7.68 12.19
CA ALA A 74 -5.44 -7.61 11.65
C ALA A 74 -5.46 -7.32 10.14
N PHE A 75 -6.40 -7.88 9.40
CA PHE A 75 -6.60 -7.56 7.99
C PHE A 75 -6.94 -6.09 7.78
N ASN A 76 -7.88 -5.59 8.57
CA ASN A 76 -8.28 -4.18 8.46
C ASN A 76 -7.13 -3.24 8.81
N ASP A 77 -6.32 -3.60 9.80
CA ASP A 77 -5.14 -2.83 10.14
C ASP A 77 -4.12 -2.84 9.00
N ALA A 78 -3.91 -3.99 8.36
CA ALA A 78 -3.02 -4.09 7.20
C ALA A 78 -3.51 -3.21 6.04
N ILE A 79 -4.81 -3.24 5.75
CA ILE A 79 -5.40 -2.44 4.69
C ILE A 79 -5.21 -0.95 4.95
N ARG A 80 -5.43 -0.49 6.19
CA ARG A 80 -5.19 0.91 6.55
C ARG A 80 -3.74 1.31 6.34
N LYS A 81 -2.81 0.43 6.70
CA LYS A 81 -1.38 0.68 6.53
C LYS A 81 -0.97 0.71 5.07
N VAL A 82 -1.57 -0.14 4.23
CA VAL A 82 -1.36 -0.09 2.78
C VAL A 82 -1.82 1.26 2.23
N GLU A 83 -3.04 1.67 2.58
CA GLU A 83 -3.59 2.94 2.11
C GLU A 83 -2.71 4.12 2.52
N GLN A 84 -2.23 4.13 3.75
CA GLN A 84 -1.35 5.18 4.24
C GLN A 84 -0.02 5.18 3.51
N THR A 85 0.58 4.02 3.31
CA THR A 85 1.87 3.87 2.62
C THR A 85 1.77 4.31 1.16
N VAL A 86 0.71 3.91 0.48
CA VAL A 86 0.45 4.32 -0.91
C VAL A 86 0.24 5.83 -1.00
N LYS A 87 -0.53 6.38 -0.08
CA LYS A 87 -0.78 7.82 -0.03
C LYS A 87 0.51 8.62 0.17
N GLU A 88 1.38 8.17 1.08
CA GLU A 88 2.66 8.82 1.31
C GLU A 88 3.56 8.76 0.08
N LYS A 89 3.59 7.61 -0.59
CA LYS A 89 4.40 7.43 -1.80
C LYS A 89 3.95 8.37 -2.92
N PHE A 90 2.65 8.41 -3.18
CA PHE A 90 2.10 9.27 -4.24
C PHE A 90 2.11 10.74 -3.85
N SER A 91 2.03 11.06 -2.56
CA SER A 91 2.17 12.43 -2.07
C SER A 91 3.56 12.98 -2.39
N GLY A 92 4.60 12.16 -2.21
CA GLY A 92 5.96 12.52 -2.61
C GLY A 92 6.09 12.79 -4.10
N MET A 93 5.48 11.94 -4.94
CA MET A 93 5.47 12.12 -6.39
C MET A 93 4.72 13.39 -6.79
N THR A 94 3.58 13.66 -6.13
CA THR A 94 2.76 14.84 -6.39
C THR A 94 3.49 16.14 -6.05
N ALA A 95 4.22 16.14 -4.94
CA ALA A 95 5.02 17.28 -4.54
C ALA A 95 6.09 17.60 -5.58
N GLY A 96 6.69 16.57 -6.19
CA GLY A 96 7.66 16.73 -7.26
C GLY A 96 7.05 17.28 -8.56
N LEU A 97 5.74 17.07 -8.77
CA LEU A 97 5.03 17.55 -9.95
C LEU A 97 4.43 18.95 -9.76
N GLY A 98 4.53 19.53 -8.55
CA GLY A 98 3.98 20.83 -8.26
C GLY A 98 2.46 20.88 -8.19
N LEU A 99 1.81 19.75 -8.00
CA LEU A 99 0.36 19.69 -7.86
C LEU A 99 -0.07 20.27 -6.50
N PRO A 100 -1.25 20.94 -6.44
CA PRO A 100 -1.68 21.54 -5.18
C PRO A 100 -1.95 20.50 -4.10
N PRO A 101 -1.68 20.85 -2.83
CA PRO A 101 -1.98 19.95 -1.72
C PRO A 101 -3.48 19.72 -1.62
N GLY A 102 -3.89 18.53 -1.25
CA GLY A 102 -5.28 18.17 -1.09
C GLY A 102 -5.94 17.55 -2.31
N MET A 103 -5.24 17.43 -3.42
CA MET A 103 -5.74 16.67 -4.56
C MET A 103 -5.87 15.20 -4.16
N LYS A 104 -7.06 14.65 -4.37
CA LYS A 104 -7.31 13.23 -4.09
C LYS A 104 -7.02 12.39 -5.32
N PHE A 105 -6.26 11.34 -5.13
CA PHE A 105 -6.04 10.34 -6.17
C PHE A 105 -7.10 9.24 -6.04
N PRO A 106 -7.49 8.61 -7.17
CA PRO A 106 -8.50 7.56 -7.16
C PRO A 106 -7.94 6.20 -6.69
N PHE A 107 -7.20 6.20 -5.61
CA PHE A 107 -6.66 4.94 -5.07
C PHE A 107 -7.21 4.64 -3.70
#